data_1d8b8a601bdedaf55b19fc32aa74857e
#
_entry.id   1d8b8a601bdedaf55b19fc32aa74857e
#
_cell.length_a   1.000
_cell.length_b   1.000
_cell.length_c   1.000
_cell.angle_alpha   90.00
_cell.angle_beta   90.00
_cell.angle_gamma   90.00
#
_symmetry.space_group_name_H-M   'P 1'
#
loop_
_entity.id
_entity.type
_entity.pdbx_description
1 polymer ?
#
loop_
_entity_poly.entity_id
_entity_poly.type
_entity_poly.pdbx_seq_one_letter_code
_entity_poly.pdbx_strand_id
1 'polypeptide(L)' 'MTDLRRLTAIRGLRNNNPGNIRMSDTTWQGKISKEFNTDTNKAFEQFESLEYGLRALMKNA' A
#
# COMPACT_ATOMS: atom_id res chain seq x y z
N MET A 1 -19.44 -15.80 4.92
CA MET A 1 -18.71 -15.59 3.66
C MET A 1 -17.85 -14.33 3.79
N THR A 2 -16.61 -14.41 3.38
CA THR A 2 -15.67 -13.28 3.54
C THR A 2 -15.91 -12.23 2.46
N ASP A 3 -16.07 -10.98 2.87
CA ASP A 3 -16.18 -9.87 1.94
C ASP A 3 -14.78 -9.48 1.44
N LEU A 4 -14.53 -9.65 0.15
CA LEU A 4 -13.24 -9.34 -0.46
C LEU A 4 -12.86 -7.86 -0.29
N ARG A 5 -13.85 -6.95 -0.27
CA ARG A 5 -13.59 -5.53 -0.06
C ARG A 5 -13.05 -5.26 1.34
N ARG A 6 -13.55 -6.00 2.32
CA ARG A 6 -13.07 -5.91 3.70
C ARG A 6 -11.64 -6.40 3.83
N LEU A 7 -11.29 -7.51 3.17
CA LEU A 7 -9.93 -8.03 3.17
C LEU A 7 -8.97 -7.04 2.52
N THR A 8 -9.38 -6.44 1.41
CA THR A 8 -8.56 -5.43 0.72
C THR A 8 -8.34 -4.21 1.61
N ALA A 9 -9.37 -3.74 2.31
CA ALA A 9 -9.25 -2.63 3.23
C ALA A 9 -8.29 -2.93 4.38
N ILE A 10 -8.36 -4.14 4.95
CA ILE A 10 -7.46 -4.57 6.03
C ILE A 10 -6.02 -4.61 5.53
N ARG A 11 -5.81 -5.14 4.32
CA ARG A 11 -4.49 -5.21 3.72
C ARG A 11 -3.92 -3.82 3.46
N GLY A 12 -4.75 -2.90 2.96
CA GLY A 12 -4.36 -1.51 2.76
C GLY A 12 -3.94 -0.84 4.06
N LEU A 13 -4.69 -1.03 5.13
CA LEU A 13 -4.34 -0.50 6.45
C LEU A 13 -3.02 -1.06 6.95
N ARG A 14 -2.80 -2.36 6.77
CA ARG A 14 -1.58 -3.04 7.19
C ARG A 14 -0.36 -2.50 6.46
N ASN A 15 -0.52 -2.11 5.22
CA ASN A 15 0.54 -1.56 4.38
C ASN A 15 0.67 -0.04 4.46
N ASN A 16 -0.16 0.62 5.26
CA ASN A 16 -0.28 2.09 5.25
C ASN A 16 -0.58 2.59 3.84
N ASN A 17 -1.38 1.83 3.10
CA ASN A 17 -1.65 2.06 1.67
C ASN A 17 -3.17 2.07 1.43
N PRO A 18 -3.87 3.14 1.85
CA PRO A 18 -5.33 3.18 1.78
C PRO A 18 -5.89 3.12 0.35
N GLY A 19 -5.09 3.48 -0.64
CA GLY A 19 -5.48 3.39 -2.05
C GLY A 19 -5.20 2.04 -2.67
N ASN A 20 -4.63 1.10 -1.93
CA ASN A 20 -4.22 -0.21 -2.44
C ASN A 20 -3.41 -0.09 -3.74
N ILE A 21 -2.46 0.84 -3.74
CA ILE A 21 -1.60 1.07 -4.89
C ILE A 21 -0.74 -0.18 -5.11
N ARG A 22 -0.77 -0.71 -6.33
CA ARG A 22 0.01 -1.91 -6.64
C ARG A 22 1.49 -1.60 -6.74
N MET A 23 2.31 -2.59 -6.39
CA MET A 23 3.76 -2.49 -6.50
C MET A 23 4.17 -2.07 -7.90
N SER A 24 5.10 -1.11 -7.98
CA SER A 24 5.65 -0.63 -9.24
C SER A 24 7.05 -0.08 -9.00
N ASP A 25 7.68 0.43 -10.05
CA ASP A 25 8.98 1.07 -9.95
C ASP A 25 8.89 2.56 -9.56
N THR A 26 7.66 3.06 -9.37
CA THR A 26 7.45 4.45 -8.95
C THR A 26 8.09 4.68 -7.58
N THR A 27 8.87 5.74 -7.46
CA THR A 27 9.55 6.09 -6.20
C THR A 27 8.66 6.98 -5.35
N TRP A 28 7.59 6.40 -4.80
CA TRP A 28 6.69 7.13 -3.90
C TRP A 28 7.44 7.59 -2.65
N GLN A 29 7.16 8.79 -2.20
CA GLN A 29 7.75 9.30 -0.97
C GLN A 29 7.29 8.43 0.22
N GLY A 30 8.24 8.02 1.07
CA GLY A 30 7.94 7.18 2.22
C GLY A 30 7.67 5.72 1.89
N LYS A 31 7.88 5.32 0.65
CA LYS A 31 7.72 3.93 0.23
C LYS A 31 8.78 3.04 0.87
N ILE A 32 8.34 1.90 1.40
CA ILE A 32 9.24 0.84 1.81
C ILE A 32 9.72 0.14 0.54
N SER A 33 11.03 0.03 0.38
CA SER A 33 11.59 -0.56 -0.84
C SER A 33 11.08 -1.98 -1.04
N LYS A 34 11.00 -2.41 -2.29
CA LYS A 34 10.50 -3.73 -2.66
C LYS A 34 11.21 -4.83 -1.90
N GLU A 35 12.50 -4.67 -1.65
CA GLU A 35 13.32 -5.63 -0.92
C GLU A 35 12.82 -5.84 0.51
N PHE A 36 12.36 -4.79 1.18
CA PHE A 36 11.88 -4.83 2.56
C PHE A 36 10.37 -4.88 2.70
N ASN A 37 9.65 -4.86 1.59
CA ASN A 37 8.20 -4.93 1.60
C ASN A 37 7.74 -6.28 2.13
N THR A 38 6.83 -6.27 3.10
CA THR A 38 6.33 -7.48 3.77
C THR A 38 4.94 -7.91 3.30
N ASP A 39 4.37 -7.20 2.33
CA ASP A 39 3.06 -7.58 1.81
C ASP A 39 3.12 -8.95 1.13
N THR A 40 2.02 -9.68 1.16
CA THR A 40 1.91 -11.00 0.53
C THR A 40 2.27 -10.92 -0.95
N ASN A 41 3.29 -11.68 -1.36
CA ASN A 41 3.84 -11.67 -2.72
C ASN A 41 4.33 -10.29 -3.16
N LYS A 42 4.49 -9.36 -2.24
CA LYS A 42 4.91 -7.98 -2.54
C LYS A 42 4.04 -7.36 -3.64
N ALA A 43 2.73 -7.64 -3.60
CA ALA A 43 1.80 -7.23 -4.65
C ALA A 43 1.39 -5.76 -4.55
N PHE A 44 1.41 -5.20 -3.33
CA PHE A 44 1.02 -3.82 -3.09
C PHE A 44 2.16 -3.03 -2.47
N GLU A 45 2.16 -1.73 -2.73
CA GLU A 45 3.10 -0.82 -2.10
C GLU A 45 2.88 -0.81 -0.59
N GLN A 46 3.94 -0.54 0.14
CA GLN A 46 3.92 -0.42 1.59
C GLN A 46 4.62 0.88 1.96
N PHE A 47 4.05 1.63 2.89
CA PHE A 47 4.59 2.92 3.28
C PHE A 47 5.00 2.92 4.75
N GLU A 48 5.97 3.76 5.09
CA GLU A 48 6.48 3.87 6.45
C GLU A 48 5.44 4.41 7.43
N SER A 49 4.46 5.19 6.93
CA SER A 49 3.38 5.71 7.75
C SER A 49 2.13 5.89 6.90
N LEU A 50 0.98 5.99 7.57
CA LEU A 50 -0.30 6.24 6.89
C LEU A 50 -0.28 7.57 6.15
N GLU A 51 0.41 8.56 6.68
CA GLU A 51 0.52 9.89 6.05
C GLU A 51 1.12 9.79 4.65
N TYR A 52 2.18 9.03 4.49
CA TYR A 52 2.79 8.82 3.18
C TYR A 52 1.86 8.06 2.23
N GLY A 53 1.15 7.08 2.75
CA GLY A 53 0.18 6.32 1.95
C GLY A 53 -0.98 7.18 1.48
N LEU A 54 -1.48 8.08 2.33
CA LEU A 54 -2.53 9.03 1.95
C LEU A 54 -2.02 10.00 0.88
N ARG A 55 -0.80 10.48 1.03
CA ARG A 55 -0.17 11.35 0.04
C ARG A 55 -0.08 10.67 -1.32
N ALA A 56 0.33 9.41 -1.33
CA ALA A 56 0.40 8.63 -2.57
C ALA A 56 -0.97 8.45 -3.20
N LEU A 57 -1.99 8.16 -2.38
CA LEU A 57 -3.37 8.04 -2.86
C LEU A 57 -3.82 9.33 -3.55
N MET A 58 -3.56 10.48 -2.94
CA MET A 58 -3.96 11.76 -3.50
C MET A 58 -3.25 12.05 -4.82
N LYS A 59 -1.99 11.69 -4.94
CA LYS A 59 -1.22 11.90 -6.17
C LYS A 59 -1.60 10.90 -7.26
N ASN A 60 -2.07 9.73 -6.89
CA ASN A 60 -2.44 8.67 -7.83
C ASN A 60 -3.87 8.85 -8.38
N ALA A 61 -4.65 9.73 -7.79
CA ALA A 61 -6.02 9.98 -8.21
C ALA A 61 -6.09 10.76 -9.54
#